data_655eca61488b4c3670ed849d5ad8340b
#
_entry.id   655eca61488b4c3670ed849d5ad8340b
#
_cell.length_a   1.000
_cell.length_b   1.000
_cell.length_c   1.000
_cell.angle_alpha   90.00
_cell.angle_beta   90.00
_cell.angle_gamma   90.00
#
_symmetry.space_group_name_H-M   'P 1'
#
loop_
_entity.id
_entity.type
_entity.pdbx_description
1 polymer ?
#
loop_
_entity_poly.entity_id
_entity_poly.type
_entity_poly.pdbx_seq_one_letter_code
_entity_poly.pdbx_strand_id
1 'polypeptide(L)'
;MESRSPWAEREVDYAELVVGVVIAWGVFDGVSTLVAAALVGVEFESNPLVRALLPTPTLALGVKLAAAVLAGVLALAGERFIRTVPGWRCFFLGLIALGAGVTGLNLGVALAAV
;
A
#
# COMPACT_ATOMS: atom_id res chain seq x y z
N MET A 1 -27.68 -17.04 -13.82
CA MET A 1 -26.48 -16.28 -13.72
C MET A 1 -26.11 -15.70 -15.08
N GLU A 2 -26.04 -14.45 -15.10
CA GLU A 2 -25.63 -13.82 -16.33
C GLU A 2 -24.14 -13.93 -16.49
N SER A 3 -23.73 -13.92 -17.71
CA SER A 3 -22.32 -14.04 -18.01
C SER A 3 -21.70 -12.67 -18.16
N ARG A 4 -20.50 -12.55 -17.65
CA ARG A 4 -19.69 -11.38 -17.88
C ARG A 4 -18.70 -11.64 -19.00
N SER A 5 -18.42 -10.62 -19.78
CA SER A 5 -17.36 -10.78 -20.76
C SER A 5 -16.01 -10.92 -20.06
N PRO A 6 -15.12 -11.77 -20.56
CA PRO A 6 -13.83 -11.98 -19.89
C PRO A 6 -13.00 -10.71 -19.75
N TRP A 7 -13.06 -9.81 -20.74
CA TRP A 7 -12.26 -8.62 -20.64
C TRP A 7 -12.84 -7.61 -19.62
N ALA A 8 -14.16 -7.60 -19.41
CA ALA A 8 -14.78 -6.78 -18.39
C ALA A 8 -14.37 -7.26 -17.01
N GLU A 9 -14.31 -8.57 -16.81
CA GLU A 9 -13.82 -9.13 -15.57
C GLU A 9 -12.35 -8.80 -15.34
N ARG A 10 -11.56 -8.80 -16.42
CA ARG A 10 -10.16 -8.43 -16.30
C ARG A 10 -9.98 -6.96 -15.95
N GLU A 11 -10.86 -6.09 -16.45
CA GLU A 11 -10.81 -4.69 -16.06
C GLU A 11 -11.09 -4.50 -14.57
N VAL A 12 -12.10 -5.20 -14.07
CA VAL A 12 -12.43 -5.18 -12.66
C VAL A 12 -11.24 -5.70 -11.84
N ASP A 13 -10.65 -6.82 -12.29
CA ASP A 13 -9.49 -7.38 -11.61
C ASP A 13 -8.34 -6.38 -11.51
N TYR A 14 -8.05 -5.69 -12.61
CA TYR A 14 -6.95 -4.73 -12.62
C TYR A 14 -7.23 -3.61 -11.62
N ALA A 15 -8.40 -3.00 -11.69
CA ALA A 15 -8.75 -1.92 -10.79
C ALA A 15 -8.75 -2.38 -9.34
N GLU A 16 -9.27 -3.58 -9.08
CA GLU A 16 -9.27 -4.13 -7.73
C GLU A 16 -7.87 -4.32 -7.20
N LEU A 17 -6.96 -4.79 -8.03
CA LEU A 17 -5.57 -4.98 -7.62
C LEU A 17 -4.87 -3.64 -7.35
N VAL A 18 -5.13 -2.64 -8.19
CA VAL A 18 -4.57 -1.31 -7.97
C VAL A 18 -5.08 -0.74 -6.65
N VAL A 19 -6.39 -0.83 -6.42
CA VAL A 19 -6.98 -0.36 -5.16
C VAL A 19 -6.38 -1.12 -3.98
N GLY A 20 -6.20 -2.43 -4.14
CA GLY A 20 -5.58 -3.24 -3.09
C GLY A 20 -4.18 -2.78 -2.74
N VAL A 21 -3.37 -2.44 -3.75
CA VAL A 21 -2.02 -1.91 -3.52
C VAL A 21 -2.09 -0.58 -2.78
N VAL A 22 -2.99 0.31 -3.20
CA VAL A 22 -3.13 1.61 -2.55
C VAL A 22 -3.52 1.45 -1.08
N ILE A 23 -4.48 0.57 -0.82
CA ILE A 23 -4.93 0.33 0.55
C ILE A 23 -3.81 -0.29 1.39
N ALA A 24 -3.12 -1.29 0.85
CA ALA A 24 -2.06 -1.97 1.60
C ALA A 24 -0.92 -1.03 1.96
N TRP A 25 -0.48 -0.22 1.00
CA TRP A 25 0.68 0.64 1.20
C TRP A 25 0.33 2.02 1.73
N GLY A 26 -0.84 2.55 1.38
CA GLY A 26 -1.25 3.86 1.85
C GLY A 26 -1.88 3.82 3.22
N VAL A 27 -2.89 2.97 3.39
CA VAL A 27 -3.68 2.96 4.62
C VAL A 27 -3.07 2.04 5.66
N PHE A 28 -2.93 0.75 5.33
CA PHE A 28 -2.48 -0.23 6.33
C PHE A 28 -1.04 0.03 6.75
N ASP A 29 -0.14 0.20 5.81
CA ASP A 29 1.25 0.48 6.14
C ASP A 29 1.37 1.83 6.85
N GLY A 30 0.68 2.85 6.36
CA GLY A 30 0.74 4.18 6.96
C GLY A 30 0.26 4.19 8.39
N VAL A 31 -0.92 3.62 8.65
CA VAL A 31 -1.49 3.61 9.99
C VAL A 31 -0.66 2.74 10.93
N SER A 32 -0.24 1.55 10.47
CA SER A 32 0.55 0.67 11.34
C SER A 32 1.92 1.27 11.67
N THR A 33 2.51 2.02 10.75
CA THR A 33 3.77 2.73 11.01
C THR A 33 3.57 3.77 12.10
N LEU A 34 2.48 4.53 12.04
CA LEU A 34 2.19 5.54 13.05
C LEU A 34 1.95 4.90 14.41
N VAL A 35 1.23 3.78 14.45
CA VAL A 35 0.97 3.07 15.70
C VAL A 35 2.30 2.58 16.29
N ALA A 36 3.13 1.96 15.48
CA ALA A 36 4.42 1.45 15.94
C ALA A 36 5.31 2.59 16.45
N ALA A 37 5.38 3.69 15.72
CA ALA A 37 6.20 4.83 16.12
C ALA A 37 5.71 5.44 17.42
N ALA A 38 4.39 5.47 17.63
CA ALA A 38 3.84 6.01 18.87
C ALA A 38 4.19 5.17 20.08
N LEU A 39 4.32 3.86 19.89
CA LEU A 39 4.59 2.94 21.01
C LEU A 39 6.09 2.67 21.21
N VAL A 40 6.87 2.67 20.14
CA VAL A 40 8.29 2.28 20.19
C VAL A 40 9.20 3.49 20.15
N GLY A 41 8.89 4.45 19.28
CA GLY A 41 9.72 5.63 19.09
C GLY A 41 10.02 5.87 17.63
N VAL A 42 10.15 7.15 17.29
CA VAL A 42 10.39 7.59 15.93
C VAL A 42 11.74 7.11 15.40
N GLU A 43 12.70 6.99 16.29
CA GLU A 43 14.08 6.62 15.94
C GLU A 43 14.19 5.21 15.38
N PHE A 44 13.17 4.39 15.57
CA PHE A 44 13.18 3.03 15.04
C PHE A 44 12.62 2.92 13.63
N GLU A 45 12.14 4.04 13.06
CA GLU A 45 11.70 4.04 11.66
C GLU A 45 12.91 4.04 10.74
N SER A 46 12.97 3.09 9.82
CA SER A 46 14.12 2.93 8.94
C SER A 46 14.14 3.92 7.77
N ASN A 47 12.98 4.46 7.39
CA ASN A 47 12.92 5.41 6.29
C ASN A 47 13.17 6.82 6.81
N PRO A 48 14.28 7.49 6.40
CA PRO A 48 14.60 8.80 6.96
C PRO A 48 13.54 9.87 6.65
N LEU A 49 12.89 9.79 5.51
CA LEU A 49 11.85 10.76 5.19
C LEU A 49 10.63 10.58 6.09
N VAL A 50 10.21 9.34 6.28
CA VAL A 50 9.07 9.04 7.15
C VAL A 50 9.41 9.40 8.59
N ARG A 51 10.64 9.08 9.04
CA ARG A 51 11.07 9.41 10.39
C ARG A 51 11.02 10.91 10.64
N ALA A 52 11.41 11.72 9.64
CA ALA A 52 11.36 13.16 9.77
C ALA A 52 9.93 13.70 9.87
N LEU A 53 8.95 12.98 9.26
CA LEU A 53 7.56 13.41 9.24
C LEU A 53 6.74 12.88 10.43
N LEU A 54 7.21 11.81 11.10
CA LEU A 54 6.45 11.18 12.17
C LEU A 54 6.12 12.11 13.35
N PRO A 55 6.95 13.11 13.71
CA PRO A 55 6.53 14.06 14.75
C PRO A 55 5.27 14.82 14.41
N THR A 56 4.88 14.84 13.12
CA THR A 56 3.60 15.40 12.69
C THR A 56 2.79 14.25 12.05
N PRO A 57 2.08 13.45 12.84
CA PRO A 57 1.45 12.22 12.31
C PRO A 57 0.47 12.47 11.18
N THR A 58 -0.31 13.54 11.26
CA THR A 58 -1.26 13.86 10.20
C THR A 58 -0.55 14.12 8.87
N LEU A 59 0.56 14.85 8.93
CA LEU A 59 1.34 15.12 7.73
C LEU A 59 1.97 13.85 7.19
N ALA A 60 2.54 13.02 8.07
CA ALA A 60 3.18 11.78 7.65
C ALA A 60 2.18 10.85 6.95
N LEU A 61 1.01 10.68 7.54
CA LEU A 61 -0.03 9.84 6.94
C LEU A 61 -0.51 10.44 5.62
N GLY A 62 -0.71 11.76 5.59
CA GLY A 62 -1.14 12.45 4.38
C GLY A 62 -0.16 12.26 3.22
N VAL A 63 1.13 12.37 3.49
CA VAL A 63 2.16 12.17 2.45
C VAL A 63 2.14 10.74 1.95
N LYS A 64 2.04 9.75 2.85
CA LYS A 64 1.98 8.35 2.44
C LYS A 64 0.74 8.07 1.61
N LEU A 65 -0.42 8.57 2.04
CA LEU A 65 -1.65 8.38 1.28
C LEU A 65 -1.58 9.05 -0.08
N ALA A 66 -1.06 10.27 -0.14
CA ALA A 66 -0.93 10.99 -1.40
C ALA A 66 -0.02 10.24 -2.36
N ALA A 67 1.11 9.72 -1.87
CA ALA A 67 2.04 8.96 -2.70
C ALA A 67 1.39 7.68 -3.21
N ALA A 68 0.66 6.96 -2.35
CA ALA A 68 0.00 5.72 -2.74
C ALA A 68 -1.11 5.98 -3.76
N VAL A 69 -1.91 7.03 -3.55
CA VAL A 69 -2.98 7.38 -4.48
C VAL A 69 -2.40 7.80 -5.83
N LEU A 70 -1.33 8.60 -5.82
CA LEU A 70 -0.66 9.00 -7.06
C LEU A 70 -0.16 7.78 -7.82
N ALA A 71 0.47 6.85 -7.12
CA ALA A 71 0.94 5.61 -7.75
C ALA A 71 -0.23 4.82 -8.33
N GLY A 72 -1.36 4.78 -7.62
CA GLY A 72 -2.57 4.11 -8.11
C GLY A 72 -3.13 4.77 -9.36
N VAL A 73 -3.19 6.10 -9.37
CA VAL A 73 -3.67 6.84 -10.53
C VAL A 73 -2.77 6.58 -11.74
N LEU A 74 -1.45 6.58 -11.52
CA LEU A 74 -0.51 6.30 -12.61
C LEU A 74 -0.67 4.87 -13.12
N ALA A 75 -0.91 3.92 -12.22
CA ALA A 75 -1.13 2.53 -12.62
C ALA A 75 -2.41 2.40 -13.44
N LEU A 76 -3.48 3.10 -13.04
CA LEU A 76 -4.72 3.06 -13.82
C LEU A 76 -4.54 3.74 -15.17
N ALA A 77 -3.83 4.86 -15.21
CA ALA A 77 -3.57 5.55 -16.47
C ALA A 77 -2.72 4.72 -17.41
N GLY A 78 -1.79 3.93 -16.86
CA GLY A 78 -0.91 3.08 -17.66
C GLY A 78 -1.42 1.66 -17.86
N GLU A 79 -2.70 1.41 -17.60
CA GLU A 79 -3.25 0.06 -17.62
C GLU A 79 -2.96 -0.68 -18.92
N ARG A 80 -3.11 0.00 -20.06
CA ARG A 80 -2.88 -0.65 -21.35
C ARG A 80 -1.47 -1.20 -21.45
N PHE A 81 -0.50 -0.40 -21.03
CA PHE A 81 0.89 -0.81 -21.11
C PHE A 81 1.19 -1.90 -20.08
N ILE A 82 0.73 -1.73 -18.85
CA ILE A 82 1.05 -2.66 -17.77
C ILE A 82 0.47 -4.03 -18.07
N ARG A 83 -0.73 -4.09 -18.63
CA ARG A 83 -1.35 -5.37 -18.97
C ARG A 83 -0.60 -6.15 -20.03
N THR A 84 0.28 -5.50 -20.80
CA THR A 84 1.10 -6.21 -21.78
C THR A 84 2.31 -6.89 -21.15
N VAL A 85 2.63 -6.55 -19.91
CA VAL A 85 3.79 -7.12 -19.21
C VAL A 85 3.40 -8.48 -18.65
N PRO A 86 4.13 -9.56 -19.01
CA PRO A 86 3.83 -10.88 -18.44
C PRO A 86 4.01 -10.85 -16.92
N GLY A 87 3.07 -11.45 -16.19
CA GLY A 87 3.17 -11.52 -14.75
C GLY A 87 2.72 -10.28 -14.00
N TRP A 88 2.08 -9.32 -14.67
CA TRP A 88 1.65 -8.10 -13.99
C TRP A 88 0.72 -8.40 -12.82
N ARG A 89 -0.12 -9.41 -12.95
CA ARG A 89 -1.05 -9.77 -11.88
C ARG A 89 -0.29 -10.31 -10.66
N CYS A 90 0.70 -11.15 -10.90
CA CYS A 90 1.52 -11.67 -9.82
C CYS A 90 2.32 -10.56 -9.15
N PHE A 91 2.79 -9.60 -9.92
CA PHE A 91 3.51 -8.46 -9.38
C PHE A 91 2.63 -7.65 -8.43
N PHE A 92 1.39 -7.35 -8.85
CA PHE A 92 0.47 -6.60 -7.99
C PHE A 92 0.10 -7.40 -6.74
N LEU A 93 -0.18 -8.69 -6.89
CA LEU A 93 -0.46 -9.53 -5.72
C LEU A 93 0.73 -9.59 -4.78
N GLY A 94 1.94 -9.65 -5.32
CA GLY A 94 3.16 -9.61 -4.53
C GLY A 94 3.30 -8.31 -3.76
N LEU A 95 2.97 -7.17 -4.39
CA LEU A 95 3.00 -5.88 -3.71
C LEU A 95 2.00 -5.84 -2.56
N ILE A 96 0.80 -6.36 -2.78
CA ILE A 96 -0.22 -6.41 -1.73
C ILE A 96 0.27 -7.27 -0.58
N ALA A 97 0.84 -8.42 -0.89
CA ALA A 97 1.35 -9.34 0.13
C ALA A 97 2.50 -8.70 0.92
N LEU A 98 3.40 -7.99 0.24
CA LEU A 98 4.48 -7.28 0.91
C LEU A 98 3.94 -6.18 1.83
N GLY A 99 2.95 -5.42 1.35
CA GLY A 99 2.34 -4.39 2.17
C GLY A 99 1.67 -4.97 3.41
N ALA A 100 0.98 -6.10 3.24
CA ALA A 100 0.37 -6.79 4.38
C ALA A 100 1.44 -7.30 5.35
N GLY A 101 2.55 -7.81 4.82
CA GLY A 101 3.65 -8.28 5.65
C GLY A 101 4.29 -7.16 6.45
N VAL A 102 4.52 -6.02 5.81
CA VAL A 102 5.09 -4.86 6.50
C VAL A 102 4.12 -4.37 7.57
N THR A 103 2.82 -4.35 7.26
CA THR A 103 1.80 -3.98 8.26
C THR A 103 1.86 -4.93 9.45
N GLY A 104 1.96 -6.23 9.21
CA GLY A 104 2.08 -7.22 10.27
C GLY A 104 3.32 -7.03 11.11
N LEU A 105 4.46 -6.72 10.46
CA LEU A 105 5.69 -6.45 11.19
C LEU A 105 5.56 -5.20 12.06
N ASN A 106 4.97 -4.13 11.51
CA ASN A 106 4.77 -2.90 12.27
C ASN A 106 3.89 -3.14 13.48
N LEU A 107 2.81 -3.90 13.32
CA LEU A 107 1.92 -4.21 14.42
C LEU A 107 2.59 -5.15 15.42
N GLY A 108 3.41 -6.09 14.95
CA GLY A 108 4.18 -6.97 15.83
C GLY A 108 5.14 -6.20 16.70
N VAL A 109 5.85 -5.21 16.11
CA VAL A 109 6.74 -4.34 16.87
C VAL A 109 5.96 -3.55 17.91
N ALA A 110 4.79 -3.03 17.52
CA ALA A 110 3.94 -2.27 18.44
C ALA A 110 3.48 -3.14 19.61
N LEU A 111 3.06 -4.38 19.33
CA LEU A 111 2.62 -5.30 20.37
C LEU A 111 3.77 -5.69 21.30
N ALA A 112 4.96 -5.85 20.77
CA ALA A 112 6.13 -6.21 21.58
C ALA A 112 6.52 -5.08 22.53
N ALA A 113 6.13 -3.86 22.22
CA ALA A 113 6.44 -2.68 23.04
C ALA A 113 5.44 -2.47 24.19
N VAL A 114 4.36 -3.20 24.22
CA VAL A 114 3.28 -3.02 25.21
C VAL A 114 3.43 -3.90 26.46
#